data_d530b929b4031149af2d029cb48ee06b
#
_entry.id   d530b929b4031149af2d029cb48ee06b
#
_cell.length_a   1.000
_cell.length_b   1.000
_cell.length_c   1.000
_cell.angle_alpha   90.00
_cell.angle_beta   90.00
_cell.angle_gamma   90.00
#
_symmetry.space_group_name_H-M   'P 1'
#
loop_
_entity.id
_entity.type
_entity.pdbx_description
1 polymer ?
#
loop_
_entity_poly.entity_id
_entity_poly.type
_entity_poly.pdbx_seq_one_letter_code
_entity_poly.pdbx_strand_id
1 'polypeptide(L)'
;MKKALVLLLFVSLASGVFAAGQQGEAAADDGPWEPTRPITIITHVGAGGGTDVAIRLFTELAREYTDATFVVENITGGATMNASQAVMGRPADGYTIFAMAMSNVNNVVANEFDRDVFIDGYHWLAKIQKDPAAVIVRTSDYEAGMDFEGVIQQARDMNGRQVWAVPVLNANKHFEALMIWEATGVEGTAVPYESGPLASAAVLSGSAQVQMGNPFNTAGRDLQVVAIASPERMEGFEDSPTFEELGYPELNNEHIWRGLAVRQGTPPAMIEWMEDLVTQVSQHPRWIRFNADNAIAPRAVFGDDFRAIVDRTVEVTEHWLRELGLAD
;
A
#
# COMPACT_ATOMS: atom_id res chain seq x y z
N MET A 1 28.77 -1.39 94.88
CA MET A 1 29.07 -0.18 94.10
C MET A 1 29.08 -0.56 92.62
N LYS A 2 28.09 -0.20 91.84
CA LYS A 2 28.15 0.16 90.43
C LYS A 2 26.72 0.24 89.93
N LYS A 3 26.32 1.45 89.58
CA LYS A 3 25.01 1.83 89.15
C LYS A 3 24.76 1.31 87.68
N ALA A 4 23.66 0.60 87.47
CA ALA A 4 23.18 0.24 86.13
C ALA A 4 22.19 1.29 85.66
N LEU A 5 22.49 1.93 84.55
CA LEU A 5 21.65 2.92 83.88
C LEU A 5 20.76 2.19 82.92
N VAL A 6 19.42 2.25 83.10
CA VAL A 6 18.43 1.70 82.18
C VAL A 6 18.08 2.76 81.15
N LEU A 7 18.47 2.52 79.91
CA LEU A 7 18.11 3.37 78.78
C LEU A 7 16.78 2.85 78.12
N LEU A 8 15.71 3.64 78.30
CA LEU A 8 14.41 3.39 77.62
C LEU A 8 14.50 3.86 76.16
N LEU A 9 14.44 2.91 75.23
CA LEU A 9 14.34 3.19 73.81
C LEU A 9 12.88 3.36 73.40
N PHE A 10 12.48 4.59 73.05
CA PHE A 10 11.20 4.86 72.45
C PHE A 10 11.27 4.44 70.96
N VAL A 11 10.56 3.39 70.62
CA VAL A 11 10.30 3.02 69.23
C VAL A 11 9.08 3.75 68.75
N SER A 12 9.26 4.82 67.99
CA SER A 12 8.17 5.48 67.24
C SER A 12 7.85 4.70 65.98
N LEU A 13 6.70 4.01 65.94
CA LEU A 13 6.11 3.44 64.72
C LEU A 13 5.69 4.58 63.78
N ALA A 14 6.50 4.86 62.76
CA ALA A 14 6.07 5.68 61.68
C ALA A 14 5.25 4.80 60.70
N SER A 15 3.94 4.93 60.76
CA SER A 15 3.02 4.34 59.77
C SER A 15 3.22 5.04 58.40
N GLY A 16 4.06 4.47 57.56
CA GLY A 16 4.20 4.88 56.16
C GLY A 16 2.93 4.50 55.41
N VAL A 17 2.11 5.49 55.11
CA VAL A 17 1.02 5.36 54.13
C VAL A 17 1.70 5.21 52.77
N PHE A 18 1.74 4.00 52.25
CA PHE A 18 1.98 3.76 50.81
C PHE A 18 0.76 4.30 50.05
N ALA A 19 0.88 5.51 49.55
CA ALA A 19 -0.01 5.95 48.46
C ALA A 19 0.32 5.11 47.26
N ALA A 20 -0.48 4.05 47.03
CA ALA A 20 -0.53 3.38 45.75
C ALA A 20 -0.97 4.45 44.73
N GLY A 21 -0.02 4.87 43.90
CA GLY A 21 -0.34 5.69 42.75
C GLY A 21 -1.33 4.90 41.88
N GLN A 22 -2.59 5.26 41.97
CA GLN A 22 -3.54 4.97 40.90
C GLN A 22 -2.98 5.64 39.65
N GLN A 23 -2.41 4.85 38.75
CA GLN A 23 -2.37 5.22 37.35
C GLN A 23 -3.84 5.39 36.97
N GLY A 24 -4.30 6.64 36.98
CA GLY A 24 -5.58 6.97 36.41
C GLY A 24 -5.56 6.47 34.97
N GLU A 25 -6.43 5.53 34.64
CA GLU A 25 -6.93 5.41 33.29
C GLU A 25 -7.35 6.83 32.92
N ALA A 26 -6.64 7.42 31.96
CA ALA A 26 -7.06 8.66 31.36
C ALA A 26 -8.49 8.42 30.86
N ALA A 27 -9.45 9.10 31.48
CA ALA A 27 -10.81 9.10 31.01
C ALA A 27 -10.73 9.40 29.51
N ALA A 28 -11.33 8.55 28.70
CA ALA A 28 -11.49 8.83 27.28
C ALA A 28 -12.20 10.19 27.22
N ASP A 29 -11.53 11.16 26.64
CA ASP A 29 -12.14 12.45 26.32
C ASP A 29 -13.15 12.13 25.21
N ASP A 30 -14.46 12.12 25.54
CA ASP A 30 -15.56 11.87 24.61
C ASP A 30 -15.78 13.02 23.61
N GLY A 31 -14.85 13.98 23.57
CA GLY A 31 -14.86 15.08 22.60
C GLY A 31 -14.25 14.67 21.25
N PRO A 32 -14.50 15.46 20.18
CA PRO A 32 -13.84 15.27 18.89
C PRO A 32 -12.31 15.31 19.08
N TRP A 33 -11.59 14.35 18.49
CA TRP A 33 -10.16 14.32 18.59
C TRP A 33 -9.53 15.50 17.83
N GLU A 34 -8.68 16.27 18.51
CA GLU A 34 -7.95 17.38 17.90
C GLU A 34 -6.45 17.20 18.16
N PRO A 35 -5.60 17.28 17.10
CA PRO A 35 -4.17 17.14 17.27
C PRO A 35 -3.57 18.34 17.99
N THR A 36 -2.88 18.09 19.12
CA THR A 36 -2.19 19.12 19.91
C THR A 36 -0.71 19.26 19.57
N ARG A 37 -0.18 18.40 18.68
CA ARG A 37 1.21 18.39 18.21
C ARG A 37 1.26 17.82 16.78
N PRO A 38 2.39 17.98 16.05
CA PRO A 38 2.52 17.44 14.71
C PRO A 38 2.28 15.94 14.63
N ILE A 39 1.57 15.51 13.59
CA ILE A 39 1.34 14.10 13.23
C ILE A 39 2.46 13.70 12.26
N THR A 40 3.17 12.62 12.56
CA THR A 40 4.18 12.07 11.66
C THR A 40 3.57 11.02 10.75
N ILE A 41 3.74 11.18 9.44
CA ILE A 41 3.38 10.15 8.45
C ILE A 41 4.68 9.50 7.97
N ILE A 42 4.91 8.26 8.38
CA ILE A 42 6.04 7.46 7.94
C ILE A 42 5.68 6.78 6.62
N THR A 43 6.60 6.80 5.65
CA THR A 43 6.47 6.02 4.40
C THR A 43 7.74 5.21 4.14
N HIS A 44 7.57 4.05 3.50
CA HIS A 44 8.64 3.09 3.20
C HIS A 44 9.43 3.41 1.92
N VAL A 45 9.01 4.43 1.16
CA VAL A 45 9.66 4.82 -0.09
C VAL A 45 10.55 6.04 0.11
N GLY A 46 11.56 6.18 -0.73
CA GLY A 46 12.38 7.39 -0.79
C GLY A 46 11.59 8.61 -1.26
N ALA A 47 12.13 9.80 -1.01
CA ALA A 47 11.55 11.06 -1.46
C ALA A 47 11.35 11.05 -2.99
N GLY A 48 10.18 11.49 -3.45
CA GLY A 48 9.77 11.45 -4.87
C GLY A 48 9.22 10.08 -5.34
N GLY A 49 9.21 9.07 -4.49
CA GLY A 49 8.50 7.81 -4.78
C GLY A 49 6.98 8.00 -4.80
N GLY A 50 6.26 7.11 -5.49
CA GLY A 50 4.81 7.29 -5.73
C GLY A 50 3.99 7.51 -4.45
N THR A 51 4.27 6.75 -3.38
CA THR A 51 3.60 6.93 -2.08
C THR A 51 3.99 8.26 -1.43
N ASP A 52 5.28 8.66 -1.49
CA ASP A 52 5.75 9.94 -0.94
C ASP A 52 5.07 11.13 -1.62
N VAL A 53 5.02 11.14 -2.96
CA VAL A 53 4.38 12.21 -3.73
C VAL A 53 2.88 12.30 -3.40
N ALA A 54 2.19 11.16 -3.33
CA ALA A 54 0.77 11.11 -2.98
C ALA A 54 0.53 11.67 -1.57
N ILE A 55 1.32 11.26 -0.59
CA ILE A 55 1.16 11.71 0.80
C ILE A 55 1.50 13.18 0.98
N ARG A 56 2.52 13.70 0.28
CA ARG A 56 2.81 15.15 0.33
C ARG A 56 1.69 15.98 -0.26
N LEU A 57 1.10 15.55 -1.37
CA LEU A 57 -0.10 16.20 -1.90
C LEU A 57 -1.28 16.09 -0.93
N PHE A 58 -1.52 14.89 -0.38
CA PHE A 58 -2.55 14.68 0.63
C PHE A 58 -2.38 15.68 1.80
N THR A 59 -1.19 15.76 2.39
CA THR A 59 -0.93 16.64 3.53
C THR A 59 -0.97 18.12 3.18
N GLU A 60 -0.66 18.49 1.94
CA GLU A 60 -0.84 19.86 1.44
C GLU A 60 -2.32 20.24 1.39
N LEU A 61 -3.15 19.36 0.79
CA LEU A 61 -4.60 19.59 0.65
C LEU A 61 -5.34 19.53 1.99
N ALA A 62 -4.89 18.66 2.90
CA ALA A 62 -5.47 18.52 4.23
C ALA A 62 -5.48 19.83 5.02
N ARG A 63 -4.54 20.76 4.75
CA ARG A 63 -4.48 22.10 5.38
C ARG A 63 -5.70 22.98 5.08
N GLU A 64 -6.49 22.62 4.08
CA GLU A 64 -7.74 23.35 3.77
C GLU A 64 -8.90 22.91 4.67
N TYR A 65 -8.73 21.78 5.38
CA TYR A 65 -9.77 21.14 6.18
C TYR A 65 -9.41 21.03 7.68
N THR A 66 -8.14 21.23 8.04
CA THR A 66 -7.68 21.14 9.43
C THR A 66 -6.44 21.99 9.68
N ASP A 67 -6.31 22.48 10.93
CA ASP A 67 -5.09 23.17 11.41
C ASP A 67 -3.97 22.18 11.81
N ALA A 68 -4.18 20.87 11.65
CA ALA A 68 -3.18 19.86 11.93
C ALA A 68 -1.89 20.05 11.11
N THR A 69 -0.76 19.89 11.78
CA THR A 69 0.54 19.88 11.12
C THR A 69 0.97 18.45 10.84
N PHE A 70 1.27 18.15 9.58
CA PHE A 70 1.79 16.85 9.16
C PHE A 70 3.27 16.94 8.82
N VAL A 71 4.04 15.93 9.24
CA VAL A 71 5.46 15.75 8.90
C VAL A 71 5.63 14.41 8.20
N VAL A 72 6.13 14.42 6.97
CA VAL A 72 6.38 13.20 6.20
C VAL A 72 7.83 12.74 6.43
N GLU A 73 7.99 11.51 6.93
CA GLU A 73 9.27 10.87 7.21
C GLU A 73 9.46 9.67 6.28
N ASN A 74 10.56 9.67 5.50
CA ASN A 74 10.90 8.59 4.58
C ASN A 74 11.89 7.64 5.25
N ILE A 75 11.47 6.39 5.50
CA ILE A 75 12.32 5.33 6.09
C ILE A 75 12.39 4.16 5.11
N THR A 76 13.50 4.04 4.41
CA THR A 76 13.69 3.02 3.36
C THR A 76 14.49 1.83 3.85
N GLY A 77 14.49 0.74 3.06
CA GLY A 77 15.33 -0.44 3.25
C GLY A 77 14.66 -1.60 3.96
N GLY A 78 15.41 -2.71 4.07
CA GLY A 78 14.95 -3.94 4.70
C GLY A 78 13.69 -4.54 4.06
N ALA A 79 13.56 -4.49 2.73
CA ALA A 79 12.32 -4.89 2.05
C ALA A 79 11.07 -4.23 2.68
N THR A 80 11.11 -2.92 2.90
CA THR A 80 10.08 -2.09 3.57
C THR A 80 10.00 -2.23 5.10
N MET A 81 10.67 -3.20 5.70
CA MET A 81 10.53 -3.52 7.12
C MET A 81 11.11 -2.46 8.05
N ASN A 82 12.11 -1.67 7.61
CA ASN A 82 12.64 -0.58 8.44
C ASN A 82 11.54 0.43 8.80
N ALA A 83 10.69 0.80 7.86
CA ALA A 83 9.54 1.68 8.11
C ALA A 83 8.50 1.01 9.01
N SER A 84 8.16 -0.27 8.75
CA SER A 84 7.22 -1.03 9.56
C SER A 84 7.67 -1.13 11.02
N GLN A 85 8.94 -1.45 11.25
CA GLN A 85 9.52 -1.51 12.61
C GLN A 85 9.52 -0.14 13.30
N ALA A 86 9.84 0.94 12.55
CA ALA A 86 9.83 2.29 13.10
C ALA A 86 8.42 2.69 13.58
N VAL A 87 7.37 2.36 12.81
CA VAL A 87 5.97 2.59 13.22
C VAL A 87 5.61 1.76 14.43
N MET A 88 5.95 0.46 14.45
CA MET A 88 5.63 -0.43 15.57
C MET A 88 6.39 -0.04 16.86
N GLY A 89 7.50 0.66 16.76
CA GLY A 89 8.24 1.24 17.90
C GLY A 89 7.63 2.53 18.47
N ARG A 90 6.64 3.15 17.81
CA ARG A 90 5.99 4.39 18.25
C ARG A 90 4.74 4.09 19.11
N PRO A 91 4.30 5.01 19.99
CA PRO A 91 3.04 4.85 20.73
C PRO A 91 1.83 4.75 19.79
N ALA A 92 0.77 4.04 20.23
CA ALA A 92 -0.53 3.98 19.55
C ALA A 92 -1.43 5.14 20.01
N ASP A 93 -0.95 6.37 19.93
CA ASP A 93 -1.59 7.59 20.44
C ASP A 93 -2.19 8.48 19.35
N GLY A 94 -2.18 7.99 18.10
CA GLY A 94 -2.74 8.70 16.94
C GLY A 94 -1.77 9.69 16.27
N TYR A 95 -0.57 9.88 16.78
CA TYR A 95 0.40 10.83 16.21
C TYR A 95 1.43 10.19 15.25
N THR A 96 1.26 8.91 14.95
CA THR A 96 2.04 8.22 13.93
C THR A 96 1.12 7.47 12.99
N ILE A 97 1.15 7.83 11.72
CA ILE A 97 0.44 7.18 10.64
C ILE A 97 1.46 6.49 9.73
N PHE A 98 1.15 5.31 9.26
CA PHE A 98 1.95 4.61 8.26
C PHE A 98 1.31 4.76 6.88
N ALA A 99 2.01 5.40 5.96
CA ALA A 99 1.65 5.44 4.55
C ALA A 99 2.28 4.25 3.84
N MET A 100 1.45 3.29 3.50
CA MET A 100 1.81 1.97 2.98
C MET A 100 1.41 1.80 1.52
N ALA A 101 2.00 0.80 0.91
CA ALA A 101 1.52 0.20 -0.31
C ALA A 101 1.42 -1.32 -0.14
N MET A 102 0.75 -2.00 -1.05
CA MET A 102 0.65 -3.44 -1.10
C MET A 102 1.99 -4.17 -0.91
N SER A 103 3.09 -3.60 -1.42
CA SER A 103 4.43 -4.16 -1.26
C SER A 103 4.86 -4.36 0.19
N ASN A 104 4.32 -3.59 1.15
CA ASN A 104 4.58 -3.82 2.57
C ASN A 104 4.02 -5.17 3.02
N VAL A 105 2.78 -5.48 2.63
CA VAL A 105 2.12 -6.76 2.94
C VAL A 105 2.82 -7.92 2.22
N ASN A 106 3.09 -7.77 0.92
CA ASN A 106 3.79 -8.80 0.14
C ASN A 106 5.15 -9.16 0.77
N ASN A 107 5.92 -8.16 1.22
CA ASN A 107 7.21 -8.41 1.84
C ASN A 107 7.11 -9.09 3.21
N VAL A 108 6.05 -8.83 3.98
CA VAL A 108 5.79 -9.55 5.23
C VAL A 108 5.56 -11.04 4.93
N VAL A 109 4.74 -11.33 3.93
CA VAL A 109 4.41 -12.71 3.52
C VAL A 109 5.64 -13.41 2.91
N ALA A 110 6.29 -12.77 1.93
CA ALA A 110 7.38 -13.38 1.16
C ALA A 110 8.67 -13.61 1.97
N ASN A 111 8.87 -12.88 3.05
CA ASN A 111 10.03 -13.02 3.91
C ASN A 111 9.68 -13.62 5.29
N GLU A 112 8.48 -14.19 5.43
CA GLU A 112 8.00 -14.87 6.64
C GLU A 112 8.12 -14.02 7.92
N PHE A 113 7.92 -12.70 7.80
CA PHE A 113 7.88 -11.84 8.96
C PHE A 113 6.61 -12.10 9.79
N ASP A 114 6.69 -11.77 11.07
CA ASP A 114 5.61 -11.96 12.04
C ASP A 114 4.36 -11.16 11.62
N ARG A 115 3.30 -11.87 11.19
CA ARG A 115 2.05 -11.29 10.71
C ARG A 115 1.22 -10.68 11.82
N ASP A 116 1.24 -11.29 13.00
CA ASP A 116 0.51 -10.75 14.17
C ASP A 116 1.03 -9.32 14.50
N VAL A 117 2.32 -9.08 14.24
CA VAL A 117 2.93 -7.77 14.43
C VAL A 117 2.73 -6.86 13.23
N PHE A 118 3.05 -7.32 12.00
CA PHE A 118 3.21 -6.46 10.84
C PHE A 118 2.01 -6.47 9.86
N ILE A 119 0.94 -7.19 10.18
CA ILE A 119 -0.35 -7.13 9.49
C ILE A 119 -1.47 -6.87 10.52
N ASP A 120 -1.60 -7.73 11.53
CA ASP A 120 -2.66 -7.65 12.53
C ASP A 120 -2.39 -6.57 13.60
N GLY A 121 -1.13 -6.19 13.78
CA GLY A 121 -0.72 -5.07 14.65
C GLY A 121 -1.12 -3.69 14.14
N TYR A 122 -1.73 -3.59 12.95
CA TYR A 122 -2.26 -2.35 12.38
C TYR A 122 -3.77 -2.31 12.38
N HIS A 123 -4.32 -1.14 12.66
CA HIS A 123 -5.65 -0.75 12.21
C HIS A 123 -5.52 -0.17 10.79
N TRP A 124 -6.16 -0.82 9.80
CA TRP A 124 -6.15 -0.45 8.39
C TRP A 124 -7.15 0.68 8.16
N LEU A 125 -6.66 1.92 8.26
CA LEU A 125 -7.47 3.12 8.34
C LEU A 125 -8.16 3.42 7.02
N ALA A 126 -7.40 3.61 5.94
CA ALA A 126 -7.96 3.95 4.64
C ALA A 126 -7.08 3.50 3.48
N LYS A 127 -7.65 2.83 2.48
CA LYS A 127 -7.09 2.77 1.14
C LYS A 127 -7.40 4.10 0.46
N ILE A 128 -6.38 4.80 -0.03
CA ILE A 128 -6.53 6.14 -0.63
C ILE A 128 -6.35 6.14 -2.15
N GLN A 129 -5.70 5.12 -2.70
CA GLN A 129 -5.44 4.99 -4.14
C GLN A 129 -5.48 3.53 -4.55
N LYS A 130 -5.94 3.29 -5.81
CA LYS A 130 -5.75 2.05 -6.54
C LYS A 130 -4.87 2.36 -7.75
N ASP A 131 -3.75 1.65 -7.87
CA ASP A 131 -2.83 1.74 -8.99
C ASP A 131 -3.15 0.60 -9.96
N PRO A 132 -3.90 0.85 -11.05
CA PRO A 132 -4.38 -0.21 -11.90
C PRO A 132 -3.24 -0.88 -12.66
N ALA A 133 -3.40 -2.18 -12.88
CA ALA A 133 -2.55 -2.92 -13.78
C ALA A 133 -2.97 -2.71 -15.23
N ALA A 134 -2.01 -2.73 -16.14
CA ALA A 134 -2.29 -2.62 -17.56
C ALA A 134 -1.37 -3.54 -18.37
N VAL A 135 -1.96 -4.18 -19.36
CA VAL A 135 -1.23 -4.87 -20.44
C VAL A 135 -0.93 -3.84 -21.51
N ILE A 136 0.35 -3.65 -21.82
CA ILE A 136 0.84 -2.59 -22.69
C ILE A 136 1.68 -3.20 -23.81
N VAL A 137 1.42 -2.76 -25.05
CA VAL A 137 2.14 -3.15 -26.26
C VAL A 137 2.62 -1.91 -27.00
N ARG A 138 3.42 -2.07 -28.07
CA ARG A 138 3.75 -0.96 -28.96
C ARG A 138 2.50 -0.52 -29.73
N THR A 139 2.37 0.78 -29.98
CA THR A 139 1.29 1.32 -30.81
C THR A 139 1.27 0.68 -32.20
N SER A 140 2.45 0.49 -32.81
CA SER A 140 2.55 -0.17 -34.12
C SER A 140 2.09 -1.62 -34.13
N ASP A 141 2.27 -2.35 -33.02
CA ASP A 141 1.77 -3.73 -32.91
C ASP A 141 0.27 -3.74 -32.71
N TYR A 142 -0.27 -2.81 -31.90
CA TYR A 142 -1.71 -2.62 -31.73
C TYR A 142 -2.40 -2.29 -33.06
N GLU A 143 -1.85 -1.37 -33.85
CA GLU A 143 -2.35 -1.02 -35.19
C GLU A 143 -2.30 -2.20 -36.16
N ALA A 144 -1.40 -3.16 -35.94
CA ALA A 144 -1.30 -4.40 -36.68
C ALA A 144 -2.23 -5.52 -36.16
N GLY A 145 -3.10 -5.23 -35.18
CA GLY A 145 -4.10 -6.15 -34.62
C GLY A 145 -3.69 -6.80 -33.29
N MET A 146 -2.65 -6.31 -32.60
CA MET A 146 -2.22 -6.77 -31.29
C MET A 146 -3.06 -6.09 -30.19
N ASP A 147 -4.37 -6.33 -30.17
CA ASP A 147 -5.22 -6.08 -29.01
C ASP A 147 -4.98 -7.15 -27.93
N PHE A 148 -5.81 -7.21 -26.88
CA PHE A 148 -5.62 -8.19 -25.82
C PHE A 148 -5.70 -9.64 -26.33
N GLU A 149 -6.66 -9.96 -27.18
CA GLU A 149 -6.76 -11.30 -27.78
C GLU A 149 -5.56 -11.61 -28.68
N GLY A 150 -5.08 -10.61 -29.42
CA GLY A 150 -3.84 -10.71 -30.20
C GLY A 150 -2.61 -11.02 -29.35
N VAL A 151 -2.50 -10.39 -28.15
CA VAL A 151 -1.44 -10.71 -27.18
C VAL A 151 -1.53 -12.16 -26.71
N ILE A 152 -2.73 -12.63 -26.37
CA ILE A 152 -2.96 -14.01 -25.93
C ILE A 152 -2.69 -15.00 -27.06
N GLN A 153 -3.12 -14.69 -28.28
CA GLN A 153 -2.85 -15.55 -29.44
C GLN A 153 -1.35 -15.63 -29.74
N GLN A 154 -0.61 -14.52 -29.67
CA GLN A 154 0.84 -14.51 -29.81
C GLN A 154 1.53 -15.36 -28.72
N ALA A 155 1.04 -15.31 -27.47
CA ALA A 155 1.57 -16.16 -26.40
C ALA A 155 1.41 -17.65 -26.73
N ARG A 156 0.24 -18.07 -27.26
CA ARG A 156 0.00 -19.44 -27.71
C ARG A 156 0.98 -19.84 -28.82
N ASP A 157 1.15 -18.99 -29.84
CA ASP A 157 2.02 -19.25 -30.98
C ASP A 157 3.51 -19.31 -30.58
N MET A 158 3.90 -18.54 -29.58
CA MET A 158 5.27 -18.49 -29.08
C MET A 158 5.58 -19.60 -28.06
N ASN A 159 4.60 -20.35 -27.56
CA ASN A 159 4.78 -21.51 -26.69
C ASN A 159 5.65 -21.15 -25.45
N GLY A 160 5.21 -20.21 -24.65
CA GLY A 160 5.90 -19.75 -23.43
C GLY A 160 7.10 -18.79 -23.65
N ARG A 161 7.46 -18.47 -24.90
CA ARG A 161 8.60 -17.60 -25.21
C ARG A 161 8.23 -16.13 -25.40
N GLN A 162 6.95 -15.76 -25.28
CA GLN A 162 6.55 -14.36 -25.29
C GLN A 162 7.13 -13.68 -24.05
N VAL A 163 7.91 -12.61 -24.25
CA VAL A 163 8.54 -11.87 -23.15
C VAL A 163 7.63 -10.78 -22.64
N TRP A 164 7.34 -10.86 -21.36
CA TRP A 164 6.62 -9.85 -20.59
C TRP A 164 7.59 -9.07 -19.71
N ALA A 165 7.77 -7.79 -20.02
CA ALA A 165 8.58 -6.90 -19.20
C ALA A 165 7.81 -6.54 -17.91
N VAL A 166 8.38 -6.87 -16.76
CA VAL A 166 7.82 -6.56 -15.45
C VAL A 166 8.81 -5.71 -14.65
N PRO A 167 8.35 -4.75 -13.80
CA PRO A 167 9.26 -3.91 -13.02
C PRO A 167 10.11 -4.70 -12.01
N VAL A 168 9.58 -5.75 -11.41
CA VAL A 168 10.27 -6.57 -10.39
C VAL A 168 9.70 -7.98 -10.44
N LEU A 169 10.55 -9.02 -10.31
CA LEU A 169 10.06 -10.41 -10.10
C LEU A 169 9.52 -10.59 -8.68
N ASN A 170 8.57 -11.52 -8.54
CA ASN A 170 7.93 -11.86 -7.27
C ASN A 170 7.28 -10.66 -6.57
N ALA A 171 6.82 -9.72 -7.39
CA ALA A 171 6.11 -8.52 -6.96
C ALA A 171 4.84 -8.34 -7.80
N ASN A 172 4.04 -7.35 -7.49
CA ASN A 172 2.68 -7.13 -8.00
C ASN A 172 2.54 -7.37 -9.51
N LYS A 173 3.34 -6.69 -10.33
CA LYS A 173 3.22 -6.78 -11.80
C LYS A 173 3.64 -8.15 -12.36
N HIS A 174 4.49 -8.88 -11.65
CA HIS A 174 4.79 -10.26 -11.99
C HIS A 174 3.60 -11.18 -11.66
N PHE A 175 3.04 -11.06 -10.46
CA PHE A 175 1.87 -11.86 -10.08
C PHE A 175 0.66 -11.58 -10.98
N GLU A 176 0.45 -10.33 -11.41
CA GLU A 176 -0.60 -9.98 -12.35
C GLU A 176 -0.37 -10.61 -13.74
N ALA A 177 0.86 -10.68 -14.22
CA ALA A 177 1.19 -11.41 -15.45
C ALA A 177 0.87 -12.90 -15.30
N LEU A 178 1.24 -13.53 -14.17
CA LEU A 178 0.94 -14.93 -13.89
C LEU A 178 -0.57 -15.19 -13.81
N MET A 179 -1.33 -14.30 -13.18
CA MET A 179 -2.80 -14.40 -13.13
C MET A 179 -3.44 -14.33 -14.53
N ILE A 180 -2.93 -13.45 -15.41
CA ILE A 180 -3.38 -13.38 -16.79
C ILE A 180 -3.08 -14.68 -17.52
N TRP A 181 -1.87 -15.23 -17.36
CA TRP A 181 -1.49 -16.49 -18.00
C TRP A 181 -2.36 -17.66 -17.53
N GLU A 182 -2.63 -17.74 -16.23
CA GLU A 182 -3.52 -18.76 -15.66
C GLU A 182 -4.95 -18.61 -16.21
N ALA A 183 -5.54 -17.42 -16.12
CA ALA A 183 -6.91 -17.16 -16.58
C ALA A 183 -7.11 -17.41 -18.07
N THR A 184 -6.09 -17.15 -18.89
CA THR A 184 -6.16 -17.29 -20.37
C THR A 184 -5.60 -18.62 -20.87
N GLY A 185 -5.04 -19.45 -19.99
CA GLY A 185 -4.44 -20.75 -20.33
C GLY A 185 -3.23 -20.65 -21.25
N VAL A 186 -2.41 -19.59 -21.10
CA VAL A 186 -1.17 -19.39 -21.83
C VAL A 186 0.03 -19.38 -20.89
N GLU A 187 1.22 -19.44 -21.48
CA GLU A 187 2.48 -19.27 -20.77
C GLU A 187 3.26 -18.11 -21.39
N GLY A 188 4.11 -17.47 -20.57
CA GLY A 188 5.00 -16.42 -20.99
C GLY A 188 6.32 -16.46 -20.20
N THR A 189 7.22 -15.54 -20.53
CA THR A 189 8.49 -15.38 -19.82
C THR A 189 8.53 -13.97 -19.21
N ALA A 190 8.45 -13.88 -17.88
CA ALA A 190 8.62 -12.62 -17.17
C ALA A 190 10.10 -12.23 -17.11
N VAL A 191 10.44 -11.04 -17.62
CA VAL A 191 11.78 -10.46 -17.54
C VAL A 191 11.74 -9.20 -16.70
N PRO A 192 12.52 -9.15 -15.60
CA PRO A 192 12.50 -8.01 -14.70
C PRO A 192 13.30 -6.83 -15.24
N TYR A 193 12.79 -5.63 -14.96
CA TYR A 193 13.45 -4.35 -15.19
C TYR A 193 13.42 -3.53 -13.90
N GLU A 194 14.38 -2.63 -13.70
CA GLU A 194 14.47 -1.85 -12.44
C GLU A 194 13.34 -0.83 -12.26
N SER A 195 12.57 -0.54 -13.31
CA SER A 195 11.47 0.43 -13.27
C SER A 195 10.49 0.25 -14.42
N GLY A 196 9.27 0.80 -14.27
CA GLY A 196 8.26 0.86 -15.34
C GLY A 196 8.80 1.51 -16.63
N PRO A 197 9.46 2.66 -16.59
CA PRO A 197 10.07 3.28 -17.76
C PRO A 197 11.11 2.41 -18.50
N LEU A 198 11.90 1.63 -17.76
CA LEU A 198 12.86 0.68 -18.39
C LEU A 198 12.14 -0.52 -19.02
N ALA A 199 11.08 -1.02 -18.39
CA ALA A 199 10.20 -2.02 -18.99
C ALA A 199 9.53 -1.48 -20.28
N SER A 200 9.06 -0.21 -20.27
CA SER A 200 8.54 0.46 -21.47
C SER A 200 9.59 0.53 -22.60
N ALA A 201 10.84 0.87 -22.26
CA ALA A 201 11.92 0.91 -23.24
C ALA A 201 12.21 -0.46 -23.85
N ALA A 202 12.08 -1.54 -23.08
CA ALA A 202 12.24 -2.90 -23.58
C ALA A 202 11.16 -3.27 -24.61
N VAL A 203 9.91 -2.86 -24.37
CA VAL A 203 8.83 -3.05 -25.37
C VAL A 203 9.07 -2.20 -26.60
N LEU A 204 9.40 -0.93 -26.45
CA LEU A 204 9.70 -0.04 -27.58
C LEU A 204 10.85 -0.55 -28.45
N SER A 205 11.89 -1.12 -27.87
CA SER A 205 13.02 -1.71 -28.59
C SER A 205 12.75 -3.08 -29.22
N GLY A 206 11.61 -3.72 -28.85
CA GLY A 206 11.29 -5.10 -29.28
C GLY A 206 11.99 -6.19 -28.48
N SER A 207 12.70 -5.85 -27.39
CA SER A 207 13.32 -6.83 -26.49
C SER A 207 12.26 -7.56 -25.66
N ALA A 208 11.08 -6.97 -25.49
CA ALA A 208 9.88 -7.60 -24.93
C ALA A 208 8.69 -7.34 -25.87
N GLN A 209 7.73 -8.25 -25.89
CA GLN A 209 6.50 -8.10 -26.65
C GLN A 209 5.44 -7.32 -25.86
N VAL A 210 5.40 -7.52 -24.56
CA VAL A 210 4.38 -6.99 -23.66
C VAL A 210 5.06 -6.36 -22.45
N GLN A 211 4.47 -5.29 -21.91
CA GLN A 211 4.77 -4.81 -20.57
C GLN A 211 3.55 -5.04 -19.67
N MET A 212 3.79 -5.63 -18.51
CA MET A 212 2.85 -5.54 -17.40
C MET A 212 3.20 -4.29 -16.58
N GLY A 213 2.37 -3.27 -16.65
CA GLY A 213 2.69 -1.95 -16.14
C GLY A 213 1.50 -1.23 -15.51
N ASN A 214 1.64 0.08 -15.40
CA ASN A 214 0.58 1.02 -15.09
C ASN A 214 0.22 1.77 -16.38
N PRO A 215 -1.03 2.14 -16.63
CA PRO A 215 -1.43 2.90 -17.82
C PRO A 215 -0.56 4.14 -18.07
N PHE A 216 -0.16 4.84 -17.03
CA PHE A 216 0.75 6.00 -17.11
C PHE A 216 2.09 5.69 -17.81
N ASN A 217 2.51 4.44 -17.88
CA ASN A 217 3.73 4.06 -18.59
C ASN A 217 3.67 4.35 -20.10
N THR A 218 2.47 4.58 -20.66
CA THR A 218 2.28 4.96 -22.07
C THR A 218 2.43 6.46 -22.32
N ALA A 219 2.38 7.28 -21.27
CA ALA A 219 2.38 8.74 -21.40
C ALA A 219 3.56 9.25 -22.22
N GLY A 220 3.28 9.91 -23.35
CA GLY A 220 4.29 10.47 -24.25
C GLY A 220 5.17 9.43 -24.96
N ARG A 221 4.71 8.18 -25.10
CA ARG A 221 5.42 7.08 -25.76
C ARG A 221 4.54 6.41 -26.81
N ASP A 222 5.16 5.78 -27.79
CA ASP A 222 4.48 4.96 -28.81
C ASP A 222 4.05 3.58 -28.24
N LEU A 223 3.28 3.64 -27.16
CA LEU A 223 2.76 2.50 -26.43
C LEU A 223 1.24 2.62 -26.27
N GLN A 224 0.55 1.48 -26.31
CA GLN A 224 -0.89 1.34 -26.19
C GLN A 224 -1.25 0.41 -25.06
N VAL A 225 -2.24 0.81 -24.25
CA VAL A 225 -2.89 -0.07 -23.27
C VAL A 225 -3.94 -0.93 -24.00
N VAL A 226 -3.85 -2.25 -23.88
CA VAL A 226 -4.77 -3.20 -24.50
C VAL A 226 -5.68 -3.92 -23.52
N ALA A 227 -5.41 -3.84 -22.23
CA ALA A 227 -6.30 -4.26 -21.15
C ALA A 227 -5.94 -3.53 -19.87
N ILE A 228 -6.93 -3.26 -19.01
CA ILE A 228 -6.74 -2.53 -17.76
C ILE A 228 -7.54 -3.18 -16.62
N ALA A 229 -6.90 -3.33 -15.45
CA ALA A 229 -7.54 -3.80 -14.23
C ALA A 229 -8.26 -2.63 -13.53
N SER A 230 -9.42 -2.28 -14.05
CA SER A 230 -10.28 -1.24 -13.49
C SER A 230 -11.75 -1.69 -13.58
N PRO A 231 -12.62 -1.35 -12.61
CA PRO A 231 -14.04 -1.68 -12.67
C PRO A 231 -14.75 -0.97 -13.83
N GLU A 232 -14.21 0.17 -14.26
CA GLU A 232 -14.74 0.98 -15.37
C GLU A 232 -13.56 1.47 -16.21
N ARG A 233 -13.82 1.84 -17.48
CA ARG A 233 -12.82 2.49 -18.33
C ARG A 233 -12.35 3.78 -17.69
N MET A 234 -11.06 4.04 -17.77
CA MET A 234 -10.45 5.19 -17.12
C MET A 234 -10.41 6.41 -18.04
N GLU A 235 -10.54 7.58 -17.46
CA GLU A 235 -10.33 8.86 -18.15
C GLU A 235 -8.93 8.89 -18.80
N GLY A 236 -8.86 9.26 -20.07
CA GLY A 236 -7.65 9.21 -20.89
C GLY A 236 -7.26 7.83 -21.43
N PHE A 237 -8.06 6.79 -21.12
CA PHE A 237 -7.89 5.41 -21.57
C PHE A 237 -9.24 4.80 -22.01
N GLU A 238 -10.12 5.63 -22.56
CA GLU A 238 -11.49 5.25 -22.95
C GLU A 238 -11.51 4.16 -24.01
N ASP A 239 -10.46 4.06 -24.83
CA ASP A 239 -10.30 3.03 -25.86
C ASP A 239 -9.73 1.71 -25.31
N SER A 240 -9.25 1.69 -24.05
CA SER A 240 -8.68 0.51 -23.43
C SER A 240 -9.76 -0.27 -22.67
N PRO A 241 -10.05 -1.54 -23.06
CA PRO A 241 -11.06 -2.33 -22.38
C PRO A 241 -10.60 -2.72 -20.96
N THR A 242 -11.56 -2.89 -20.06
CA THR A 242 -11.31 -3.51 -18.75
C THR A 242 -11.23 -5.03 -18.90
N PHE A 243 -10.60 -5.71 -17.94
CA PHE A 243 -10.60 -7.18 -17.94
C PHE A 243 -12.00 -7.77 -17.81
N GLU A 244 -12.95 -7.09 -17.15
CA GLU A 244 -14.34 -7.50 -17.08
C GLU A 244 -15.01 -7.47 -18.46
N GLU A 245 -14.81 -6.41 -19.26
CA GLU A 245 -15.30 -6.32 -20.64
C GLU A 245 -14.70 -7.39 -21.56
N LEU A 246 -13.48 -7.84 -21.25
CA LEU A 246 -12.79 -8.92 -21.96
C LEU A 246 -13.21 -10.33 -21.50
N GLY A 247 -14.08 -10.44 -20.50
CA GLY A 247 -14.58 -11.72 -19.98
C GLY A 247 -13.72 -12.35 -18.87
N TYR A 248 -12.83 -11.58 -18.25
CA TYR A 248 -11.94 -12.01 -17.15
C TYR A 248 -12.14 -11.13 -15.90
N PRO A 249 -13.36 -11.15 -15.29
CA PRO A 249 -13.65 -10.28 -14.14
C PRO A 249 -12.75 -10.54 -12.93
N GLU A 250 -12.21 -11.75 -12.77
CA GLU A 250 -11.27 -12.13 -11.73
C GLU A 250 -9.92 -11.38 -11.82
N LEU A 251 -9.55 -10.89 -13.01
CA LEU A 251 -8.34 -10.08 -13.22
C LEU A 251 -8.55 -8.60 -12.87
N ASN A 252 -9.79 -8.22 -12.60
CA ASN A 252 -10.17 -6.86 -12.21
C ASN A 252 -9.95 -6.63 -10.70
N ASN A 253 -8.83 -7.11 -10.21
CA ASN A 253 -8.52 -7.16 -8.79
C ASN A 253 -8.09 -5.81 -8.21
N GLU A 254 -8.29 -5.64 -6.89
CA GLU A 254 -7.89 -4.45 -6.15
C GLU A 254 -6.50 -4.61 -5.47
N HIS A 255 -5.63 -5.44 -6.01
CA HIS A 255 -4.38 -5.80 -5.33
C HIS A 255 -3.37 -4.67 -5.21
N ILE A 256 -3.32 -3.75 -6.19
CA ILE A 256 -2.36 -2.66 -6.13
C ILE A 256 -3.01 -1.44 -5.47
N TRP A 257 -2.69 -1.24 -4.24
CA TRP A 257 -3.23 -0.15 -3.46
C TRP A 257 -2.14 0.65 -2.73
N ARG A 258 -2.47 1.90 -2.40
CA ARG A 258 -1.79 2.72 -1.39
C ARG A 258 -2.80 3.09 -0.33
N GLY A 259 -2.37 3.03 0.92
CA GLY A 259 -3.25 3.27 2.05
C GLY A 259 -2.53 3.82 3.26
N LEU A 260 -3.33 4.12 4.26
CA LEU A 260 -2.92 4.59 5.55
C LEU A 260 -3.28 3.55 6.62
N ALA A 261 -2.39 3.34 7.54
CA ALA A 261 -2.62 2.49 8.70
C ALA A 261 -2.09 3.18 9.96
N VAL A 262 -2.64 2.81 11.10
CA VAL A 262 -2.16 3.21 12.41
C VAL A 262 -1.96 1.96 13.27
N ARG A 263 -1.21 2.06 14.37
CA ARG A 263 -1.08 0.91 15.27
C ARG A 263 -2.42 0.53 15.89
N GLN A 264 -2.62 -0.77 16.11
CA GLN A 264 -3.74 -1.23 16.95
C GLN A 264 -3.69 -0.57 18.32
N GLY A 265 -4.87 -0.19 18.83
CA GLY A 265 -5.02 0.55 20.08
C GLY A 265 -4.95 2.07 19.92
N THR A 266 -4.82 2.60 18.69
CA THR A 266 -5.03 4.03 18.42
C THR A 266 -6.46 4.44 18.83
N PRO A 267 -6.64 5.62 19.48
CA PRO A 267 -7.96 6.06 19.92
C PRO A 267 -8.99 6.11 18.79
N PRO A 268 -10.21 5.56 18.98
CA PRO A 268 -11.26 5.56 17.95
C PRO A 268 -11.59 6.96 17.42
N ALA A 269 -11.63 7.97 18.27
CA ALA A 269 -11.89 9.34 17.86
C ALA A 269 -10.83 9.90 16.87
N MET A 270 -9.57 9.44 16.98
CA MET A 270 -8.54 9.77 15.97
C MET A 270 -8.78 9.07 14.64
N ILE A 271 -9.23 7.82 14.70
CA ILE A 271 -9.56 7.04 13.50
C ILE A 271 -10.69 7.74 12.74
N GLU A 272 -11.80 8.07 13.40
CA GLU A 272 -12.92 8.78 12.82
C GLU A 272 -12.51 10.13 12.23
N TRP A 273 -11.73 10.93 12.99
CA TRP A 273 -11.21 12.21 12.51
C TRP A 273 -10.38 12.06 11.22
N MET A 274 -9.54 11.03 11.15
CA MET A 274 -8.69 10.81 9.98
C MET A 274 -9.48 10.27 8.78
N GLU A 275 -10.49 9.43 9.00
CA GLU A 275 -11.38 8.94 7.93
C GLU A 275 -12.19 10.08 7.32
N ASP A 276 -12.68 11.02 8.16
CA ASP A 276 -13.34 12.24 7.69
C ASP A 276 -12.39 13.10 6.87
N LEU A 277 -11.15 13.27 7.31
CA LEU A 277 -10.14 14.04 6.58
C LEU A 277 -9.79 13.38 5.24
N VAL A 278 -9.63 12.06 5.20
CA VAL A 278 -9.41 11.31 3.95
C VAL A 278 -10.60 11.49 3.01
N THR A 279 -11.82 11.46 3.53
CA THR A 279 -13.04 11.67 2.72
C THR A 279 -13.05 13.05 2.08
N GLN A 280 -12.73 14.10 2.83
CA GLN A 280 -12.69 15.47 2.33
C GLN A 280 -11.58 15.66 1.28
N VAL A 281 -10.36 15.18 1.55
CA VAL A 281 -9.25 15.26 0.60
C VAL A 281 -9.52 14.44 -0.66
N SER A 282 -10.16 13.27 -0.54
CA SER A 282 -10.50 12.42 -1.69
C SER A 282 -11.42 13.11 -2.70
N GLN A 283 -12.26 14.04 -2.23
CA GLN A 283 -13.18 14.83 -3.06
C GLN A 283 -12.56 16.12 -3.57
N HIS A 284 -11.35 16.47 -3.13
CA HIS A 284 -10.70 17.71 -3.53
C HIS A 284 -10.33 17.68 -5.03
N PRO A 285 -10.65 18.72 -5.83
CA PRO A 285 -10.42 18.71 -7.29
C PRO A 285 -8.96 18.45 -7.69
N ARG A 286 -7.98 18.96 -6.92
CA ARG A 286 -6.56 18.70 -7.18
C ARG A 286 -6.15 17.26 -6.90
N TRP A 287 -6.78 16.60 -5.91
CA TRP A 287 -6.56 15.18 -5.64
C TRP A 287 -7.10 14.32 -6.79
N ILE A 288 -8.33 14.60 -7.21
CA ILE A 288 -8.97 13.91 -8.35
C ILE A 288 -8.11 14.07 -9.60
N ARG A 289 -7.73 15.30 -9.92
CA ARG A 289 -6.90 15.60 -11.09
C ARG A 289 -5.53 14.91 -11.02
N PHE A 290 -4.85 14.99 -9.88
CA PHE A 290 -3.55 14.29 -9.70
C PHE A 290 -3.67 12.79 -9.97
N ASN A 291 -4.73 12.16 -9.48
CA ASN A 291 -4.96 10.73 -9.71
C ASN A 291 -5.26 10.44 -11.18
N ALA A 292 -6.12 11.23 -11.83
CA ALA A 292 -6.41 11.10 -13.25
C ALA A 292 -5.15 11.29 -14.12
N ASP A 293 -4.38 12.36 -13.88
CA ASP A 293 -3.12 12.66 -14.60
C ASP A 293 -2.07 11.52 -14.45
N ASN A 294 -2.16 10.68 -13.41
CA ASN A 294 -1.26 9.56 -13.16
C ASN A 294 -1.92 8.18 -13.44
N ALA A 295 -3.10 8.16 -14.05
CA ALA A 295 -3.88 6.94 -14.28
C ALA A 295 -4.06 6.10 -13.01
N ILE A 296 -4.38 6.75 -11.89
CA ILE A 296 -4.63 6.15 -10.58
C ILE A 296 -6.11 6.34 -10.25
N ALA A 297 -6.80 5.30 -9.80
CA ALA A 297 -8.18 5.42 -9.34
C ALA A 297 -8.22 5.98 -7.90
N PRO A 298 -8.81 7.17 -7.66
CA PRO A 298 -8.95 7.75 -6.34
C PRO A 298 -10.18 7.15 -5.63
N ARG A 299 -10.06 5.93 -5.12
CA ARG A 299 -11.16 5.29 -4.40
C ARG A 299 -10.77 5.09 -2.94
N ALA A 300 -11.36 5.89 -2.04
CA ALA A 300 -11.25 5.67 -0.62
C ALA A 300 -12.07 4.44 -0.20
N VAL A 301 -11.46 3.55 0.60
CA VAL A 301 -12.08 2.39 1.24
C VAL A 301 -11.56 2.34 2.66
N PHE A 302 -12.43 2.14 3.65
CA PHE A 302 -12.10 2.32 5.06
C PHE A 302 -12.27 1.02 5.87
N GLY A 303 -11.63 0.96 7.02
CA GLY A 303 -11.85 -0.01 8.07
C GLY A 303 -11.85 -1.46 7.57
N ASP A 304 -12.91 -2.21 7.89
CA ASP A 304 -13.02 -3.64 7.59
C ASP A 304 -12.99 -3.95 6.09
N ASP A 305 -13.55 -3.06 5.25
CA ASP A 305 -13.49 -3.24 3.79
C ASP A 305 -12.05 -3.09 3.27
N PHE A 306 -11.25 -2.17 3.83
CA PHE A 306 -9.84 -2.09 3.49
C PHE A 306 -9.07 -3.28 4.06
N ARG A 307 -9.39 -3.73 5.27
CA ARG A 307 -8.81 -4.95 5.84
C ARG A 307 -9.07 -6.17 4.95
N ALA A 308 -10.26 -6.35 4.41
CA ALA A 308 -10.56 -7.44 3.48
C ALA A 308 -9.67 -7.41 2.21
N ILE A 309 -9.35 -6.21 1.70
CA ILE A 309 -8.41 -6.05 0.58
C ILE A 309 -6.99 -6.48 1.00
N VAL A 310 -6.57 -6.17 2.22
CA VAL A 310 -5.27 -6.60 2.76
C VAL A 310 -5.21 -8.13 2.90
N ASP A 311 -6.26 -8.74 3.45
CA ASP A 311 -6.34 -10.20 3.61
C ASP A 311 -6.28 -10.89 2.25
N ARG A 312 -6.99 -10.36 1.26
CA ARG A 312 -6.90 -10.84 -0.13
C ARG A 312 -5.49 -10.68 -0.70
N THR A 313 -4.78 -9.59 -0.36
CA THR A 313 -3.37 -9.42 -0.75
C THR A 313 -2.49 -10.53 -0.18
N VAL A 314 -2.69 -10.91 1.07
CA VAL A 314 -1.97 -12.01 1.70
C VAL A 314 -2.23 -13.33 0.95
N GLU A 315 -3.51 -13.69 0.74
CA GLU A 315 -3.90 -14.91 0.05
C GLU A 315 -3.28 -15.04 -1.35
N VAL A 316 -3.34 -13.98 -2.14
CA VAL A 316 -2.78 -13.96 -3.51
C VAL A 316 -1.26 -14.08 -3.48
N THR A 317 -0.61 -13.39 -2.54
CA THR A 317 0.85 -13.48 -2.39
C THR A 317 1.27 -14.89 -2.01
N GLU A 318 0.61 -15.52 -1.04
CA GLU A 318 0.87 -16.92 -0.66
C GLU A 318 0.66 -17.91 -1.80
N HIS A 319 -0.46 -17.74 -2.53
CA HIS A 319 -0.76 -18.59 -3.67
C HIS A 319 0.40 -18.56 -4.69
N TRP A 320 0.79 -17.39 -5.13
CA TRP A 320 1.85 -17.29 -6.14
C TRP A 320 3.24 -17.66 -5.64
N LEU A 321 3.55 -17.44 -4.37
CA LEU A 321 4.82 -17.91 -3.81
C LEU A 321 4.89 -19.44 -3.79
N ARG A 322 3.77 -20.13 -3.50
CA ARG A 322 3.70 -21.59 -3.59
C ARG A 322 3.81 -22.10 -5.03
N GLU A 323 3.05 -21.51 -5.97
CA GLU A 323 3.12 -21.85 -7.40
C GLU A 323 4.53 -21.66 -7.99
N LEU A 324 5.26 -20.68 -7.51
CA LEU A 324 6.64 -20.41 -7.91
C LEU A 324 7.68 -21.29 -7.16
N GLY A 325 7.25 -22.10 -6.19
CA GLY A 325 8.16 -22.90 -5.35
C GLY A 325 9.05 -22.04 -4.44
N LEU A 326 8.57 -20.86 -4.04
CA LEU A 326 9.28 -19.92 -3.17
C LEU A 326 8.76 -19.95 -1.73
N ALA A 327 7.68 -20.66 -1.46
CA ALA A 327 7.13 -20.94 -0.15
C ALA A 327 6.60 -22.39 -0.12
N ASP A 328 6.55 -23.00 1.09
CA ASP A 328 6.00 -24.35 1.34
C ASP A 328 4.47 -24.38 1.26
#